data_ff9c3eb924f0bf2c0104e128bec08424
#
_entry.id   ff9c3eb924f0bf2c0104e128bec08424
#
_cell.length_a   1.000
_cell.length_b   1.000
_cell.length_c   1.000
_cell.angle_alpha   90.00
_cell.angle_beta   90.00
_cell.angle_gamma   90.00
#
_symmetry.space_group_name_H-M   'P 1'
#
loop_
_entity.id
_entity.type
_entity.pdbx_description
1 polymer ?
#
loop_
_entity_poly.entity_id
_entity_poly.type
_entity_poly.pdbx_seq_one_letter_code
_entity_poly.pdbx_strand_id
1 'polypeptide(L)'
;MAVILDRFGIEGQVAVVTGAGRGIGAASAIALAETGADVVISARTEDQLKEVAERIEKVGRRAVVVPADLNDLEAVASLAETAHQSFGRLDIVINNVGGTMPRAFLDTSPGFMERAFHFNVITAHALTRTAVPLMLEGTGGSVVNISSAMGRLVGRGYVGYGTAKGALSHYTRLAATDLAPRIRVNAIAVGAVATSALDIIVNDEALKNAMESATPLSRIGEPEDIAAAVLYLCSPAGAYITGKVLEVDGGIEQPNADLGLPDL
;
A
#
# COMPACT_ATOMS: atom_id res chain seq x y z
N MET A 1 7.95 -30.26 -14.07
CA MET A 1 6.85 -29.91 -13.15
C MET A 1 7.19 -28.56 -12.57
N ALA A 2 6.29 -27.57 -12.66
CA ALA A 2 6.50 -26.27 -12.03
C ALA A 2 6.57 -26.46 -10.51
N VAL A 3 7.59 -25.91 -9.86
CA VAL A 3 7.71 -25.90 -8.42
C VAL A 3 6.75 -24.86 -7.86
N ILE A 4 6.16 -25.07 -6.68
CA ILE A 4 5.20 -24.11 -6.10
C ILE A 4 5.78 -22.69 -5.98
N LEU A 5 7.08 -22.56 -5.75
CA LEU A 5 7.78 -21.29 -5.66
C LEU A 5 7.80 -20.53 -6.99
N ASP A 6 7.74 -21.22 -8.15
CA ASP A 6 7.66 -20.57 -9.47
C ASP A 6 6.40 -19.69 -9.61
N ARG A 7 5.38 -19.96 -8.79
CA ARG A 7 4.16 -19.14 -8.78
C ARG A 7 4.33 -17.76 -8.16
N PHE A 8 5.42 -17.51 -7.46
CA PHE A 8 5.74 -16.18 -6.94
C PHE A 8 6.56 -15.34 -7.94
N GLY A 9 7.08 -15.94 -8.99
CA GLY A 9 7.78 -15.22 -10.05
C GLY A 9 6.84 -14.31 -10.85
N ILE A 10 7.33 -13.10 -11.13
CA ILE A 10 6.63 -12.08 -11.94
C ILE A 10 7.57 -11.51 -13.01
N GLU A 11 8.38 -12.39 -13.58
CA GLU A 11 9.40 -12.05 -14.58
C GLU A 11 8.81 -11.25 -15.76
N GLY A 12 9.44 -10.11 -16.05
CA GLY A 12 9.08 -9.23 -17.15
C GLY A 12 7.77 -8.45 -16.97
N GLN A 13 7.17 -8.50 -15.79
CA GLN A 13 6.06 -7.62 -15.45
C GLN A 13 6.54 -6.21 -15.08
N VAL A 14 5.63 -5.25 -15.12
CA VAL A 14 5.89 -3.85 -14.77
C VAL A 14 4.95 -3.42 -13.65
N ALA A 15 5.52 -2.84 -12.61
CA ALA A 15 4.79 -2.36 -11.44
C ALA A 15 4.89 -0.83 -11.28
N VAL A 16 3.83 -0.21 -10.78
CA VAL A 16 3.83 1.16 -10.24
C VAL A 16 3.62 1.08 -8.73
N VAL A 17 4.51 1.72 -7.96
CA VAL A 17 4.41 1.77 -6.50
C VAL A 17 4.39 3.22 -6.02
N THR A 18 3.29 3.64 -5.38
CA THR A 18 3.16 4.98 -4.79
C THR A 18 3.70 5.02 -3.36
N GLY A 19 4.31 6.14 -2.96
CA GLY A 19 4.92 6.29 -1.64
C GLY A 19 6.12 5.36 -1.43
N ALA A 20 6.89 5.10 -2.51
CA ALA A 20 7.95 4.10 -2.55
C ALA A 20 9.31 4.57 -2.00
N GLY A 21 9.40 5.80 -1.46
CA GLY A 21 10.70 6.32 -0.97
C GLY A 21 11.17 5.67 0.33
N ARG A 22 10.31 5.03 1.12
CA ARG A 22 10.64 4.39 2.40
C ARG A 22 9.54 3.43 2.87
N GLY A 23 9.82 2.69 3.96
CA GLY A 23 8.85 1.83 4.63
C GLY A 23 8.20 0.80 3.71
N ILE A 24 6.89 0.59 3.86
CA ILE A 24 6.12 -0.42 3.12
C ILE A 24 6.24 -0.27 1.60
N GLY A 25 6.19 0.97 1.09
CA GLY A 25 6.28 1.21 -0.35
C GLY A 25 7.65 0.82 -0.92
N ALA A 26 8.73 1.19 -0.23
CA ALA A 26 10.09 0.82 -0.63
C ALA A 26 10.30 -0.71 -0.58
N ALA A 27 9.92 -1.35 0.53
CA ALA A 27 10.02 -2.80 0.68
C ALA A 27 9.21 -3.54 -0.40
N SER A 28 7.99 -3.06 -0.70
CA SER A 28 7.16 -3.64 -1.76
C SER A 28 7.81 -3.49 -3.14
N ALA A 29 8.35 -2.31 -3.48
CA ALA A 29 9.00 -2.06 -4.76
C ALA A 29 10.22 -2.98 -4.95
N ILE A 30 11.01 -3.15 -3.91
CA ILE A 30 12.20 -4.02 -3.92
C ILE A 30 11.79 -5.49 -4.04
N ALA A 31 10.82 -5.96 -3.26
CA ALA A 31 10.34 -7.35 -3.33
C ALA A 31 9.78 -7.71 -4.71
N LEU A 32 9.05 -6.78 -5.37
CA LEU A 32 8.59 -6.97 -6.74
C LEU A 32 9.76 -7.03 -7.73
N ALA A 33 10.80 -6.24 -7.53
CA ALA A 33 12.00 -6.28 -8.37
C ALA A 33 12.79 -7.59 -8.17
N GLU A 34 12.99 -8.02 -6.93
CA GLU A 34 13.67 -9.28 -6.59
C GLU A 34 12.99 -10.51 -7.24
N THR A 35 11.70 -10.40 -7.54
CA THR A 35 10.90 -11.47 -8.16
C THR A 35 10.63 -11.26 -9.65
N GLY A 36 11.31 -10.26 -10.28
CA GLY A 36 11.41 -10.14 -11.72
C GLY A 36 10.68 -8.95 -12.37
N ALA A 37 10.06 -8.05 -11.61
CA ALA A 37 9.38 -6.88 -12.17
C ALA A 37 10.34 -5.69 -12.39
N ASP A 38 10.10 -4.91 -13.44
CA ASP A 38 10.57 -3.53 -13.56
C ASP A 38 9.59 -2.60 -12.85
N VAL A 39 10.08 -1.50 -12.23
CA VAL A 39 9.26 -0.73 -11.30
C VAL A 39 9.31 0.77 -11.56
N VAL A 40 8.16 1.43 -11.64
CA VAL A 40 8.04 2.88 -11.48
C VAL A 40 7.79 3.18 -10.01
N ILE A 41 8.64 3.99 -9.41
CA ILE A 41 8.58 4.37 -8.00
C ILE A 41 8.36 5.87 -7.86
N SER A 42 7.39 6.26 -7.03
CA SER A 42 7.07 7.66 -6.81
C SER A 42 6.89 8.01 -5.33
N ALA A 43 7.44 9.13 -4.94
CA ALA A 43 7.29 9.80 -3.65
C ALA A 43 7.78 11.25 -3.76
N ARG A 44 7.63 12.05 -2.70
CA ARG A 44 8.07 13.46 -2.70
C ARG A 44 9.59 13.65 -2.64
N THR A 45 10.30 12.74 -1.98
CA THR A 45 11.74 12.88 -1.70
C THR A 45 12.54 12.09 -2.71
N GLU A 46 13.16 12.81 -3.66
CA GLU A 46 13.91 12.21 -4.76
C GLU A 46 15.09 11.35 -4.29
N ASP A 47 15.85 11.80 -3.28
CA ASP A 47 17.02 11.07 -2.79
C ASP A 47 16.63 9.70 -2.20
N GLN A 48 15.52 9.62 -1.46
CA GLN A 48 15.01 8.34 -0.97
C GLN A 48 14.60 7.40 -2.13
N LEU A 49 14.01 7.95 -3.19
CA LEU A 49 13.67 7.16 -4.38
C LEU A 49 14.92 6.65 -5.10
N LYS A 50 16.00 7.46 -5.18
CA LYS A 50 17.27 7.03 -5.77
C LYS A 50 17.90 5.87 -5.00
N GLU A 51 17.88 5.90 -3.66
CA GLU A 51 18.35 4.80 -2.84
C GLU A 51 17.57 3.50 -3.10
N VAL A 52 16.24 3.61 -3.26
CA VAL A 52 15.40 2.45 -3.62
C VAL A 52 15.69 1.97 -5.04
N ALA A 53 15.86 2.89 -5.99
CA ALA A 53 16.22 2.55 -7.38
C ALA A 53 17.53 1.81 -7.46
N GLU A 54 18.57 2.23 -6.73
CA GLU A 54 19.86 1.53 -6.66
C GLU A 54 19.71 0.09 -6.15
N ARG A 55 18.80 -0.15 -5.19
CA ARG A 55 18.52 -1.51 -4.70
C ARG A 55 17.83 -2.37 -5.76
N ILE A 56 16.89 -1.80 -6.51
CA ILE A 56 16.19 -2.46 -7.62
C ILE A 56 17.19 -2.79 -8.75
N GLU A 57 18.10 -1.87 -9.06
CA GLU A 57 19.12 -2.08 -10.10
C GLU A 57 20.15 -3.15 -9.71
N LYS A 58 20.52 -3.25 -8.43
CA LYS A 58 21.42 -4.30 -7.91
C LYS A 58 20.88 -5.71 -8.09
N VAL A 59 19.57 -5.89 -8.15
CA VAL A 59 18.95 -7.20 -8.46
C VAL A 59 18.68 -7.40 -9.95
N GLY A 60 19.23 -6.51 -10.80
CA GLY A 60 19.18 -6.63 -12.26
C GLY A 60 17.86 -6.16 -12.89
N ARG A 61 17.04 -5.38 -12.17
CA ARG A 61 15.79 -4.82 -12.70
C ARG A 61 15.93 -3.32 -12.94
N ARG A 62 14.98 -2.74 -13.68
CA ARG A 62 14.97 -1.32 -14.00
C ARG A 62 14.02 -0.58 -13.09
N ALA A 63 14.45 0.61 -12.63
CA ALA A 63 13.62 1.54 -11.87
C ALA A 63 13.45 2.84 -12.63
N VAL A 64 12.24 3.38 -12.65
CA VAL A 64 11.96 4.75 -13.09
C VAL A 64 11.55 5.56 -11.87
N VAL A 65 12.35 6.57 -11.55
CA VAL A 65 12.15 7.47 -10.40
C VAL A 65 11.29 8.65 -10.82
N VAL A 66 10.15 8.84 -10.15
CA VAL A 66 9.21 9.93 -10.42
C VAL A 66 8.95 10.71 -9.12
N PRO A 67 9.71 11.76 -8.80
CA PRO A 67 9.42 12.61 -7.66
C PRO A 67 8.13 13.39 -7.90
N ALA A 68 7.14 13.23 -7.01
CA ALA A 68 5.85 13.91 -7.15
C ALA A 68 5.15 14.14 -5.80
N ASP A 69 4.33 15.18 -5.72
CA ASP A 69 3.33 15.31 -4.66
C ASP A 69 2.12 14.45 -5.02
N LEU A 70 1.97 13.35 -4.30
CA LEU A 70 0.90 12.39 -4.56
C LEU A 70 -0.48 12.82 -3.97
N ASN A 71 -0.63 14.07 -3.53
CA ASN A 71 -1.94 14.73 -3.38
C ASN A 71 -2.48 15.25 -4.72
N ASP A 72 -1.60 15.50 -5.69
CA ASP A 72 -1.98 15.89 -7.03
C ASP A 72 -2.46 14.67 -7.82
N LEU A 73 -3.74 14.69 -8.19
CA LEU A 73 -4.37 13.55 -8.90
C LEU A 73 -3.85 13.37 -10.31
N GLU A 74 -3.43 14.46 -10.99
CA GLU A 74 -2.83 14.37 -12.33
C GLU A 74 -1.45 13.73 -12.24
N ALA A 75 -0.64 14.16 -11.27
CA ALA A 75 0.66 13.55 -11.01
C ALA A 75 0.54 12.05 -10.66
N VAL A 76 -0.43 11.68 -9.82
CA VAL A 76 -0.69 10.28 -9.48
C VAL A 76 -1.14 9.47 -10.69
N ALA A 77 -2.07 9.99 -11.46
CA ALA A 77 -2.62 9.31 -12.64
C ALA A 77 -1.54 9.10 -13.72
N SER A 78 -0.65 10.08 -13.94
CA SER A 78 0.42 10.01 -14.94
C SER A 78 1.46 8.90 -14.69
N LEU A 79 1.53 8.36 -13.47
CA LEU A 79 2.45 7.24 -13.17
C LEU A 79 2.16 5.98 -13.99
N ALA A 80 0.89 5.72 -14.30
CA ALA A 80 0.50 4.59 -15.15
C ALA A 80 0.99 4.77 -16.59
N GLU A 81 0.85 5.98 -17.12
CA GLU A 81 1.35 6.31 -18.47
C GLU A 81 2.89 6.26 -18.50
N THR A 82 3.56 6.75 -17.45
CA THR A 82 5.01 6.67 -17.31
C THR A 82 5.50 5.22 -17.36
N ALA A 83 4.82 4.30 -16.69
CA ALA A 83 5.15 2.89 -16.74
C ALA A 83 4.99 2.31 -18.16
N HIS A 84 3.87 2.61 -18.79
CA HIS A 84 3.62 2.14 -20.17
C HIS A 84 4.62 2.71 -21.18
N GLN A 85 4.95 3.99 -21.11
CA GLN A 85 5.92 4.63 -22.00
C GLN A 85 7.35 4.11 -21.78
N SER A 86 7.74 3.85 -20.52
CA SER A 86 9.10 3.43 -20.20
C SER A 86 9.38 1.95 -20.47
N PHE A 87 8.34 1.11 -20.34
CA PHE A 87 8.48 -0.34 -20.35
C PHE A 87 7.58 -1.06 -21.35
N GLY A 88 6.65 -0.35 -22.02
CA GLY A 88 5.74 -0.89 -23.02
C GLY A 88 4.55 -1.68 -22.46
N ARG A 89 4.35 -1.69 -21.13
CA ARG A 89 3.27 -2.41 -20.43
C ARG A 89 3.06 -1.92 -19.01
N LEU A 90 1.95 -2.31 -18.42
CA LEU A 90 1.68 -2.16 -16.98
C LEU A 90 0.88 -3.37 -16.49
N ASP A 91 1.31 -4.01 -15.41
CA ASP A 91 0.72 -5.24 -14.88
C ASP A 91 0.29 -5.13 -13.43
N ILE A 92 1.01 -4.31 -12.63
CA ILE A 92 0.85 -4.25 -11.18
C ILE A 92 0.75 -2.80 -10.73
N VAL A 93 -0.23 -2.50 -9.88
CA VAL A 93 -0.35 -1.20 -9.19
C VAL A 93 -0.41 -1.42 -7.68
N ILE A 94 0.48 -0.75 -6.96
CA ILE A 94 0.47 -0.70 -5.50
C ILE A 94 0.10 0.72 -5.05
N ASN A 95 -1.15 0.88 -4.62
CA ASN A 95 -1.66 2.10 -4.01
C ASN A 95 -1.26 2.11 -2.52
N ASN A 96 -0.03 2.56 -2.25
CA ASN A 96 0.51 2.58 -0.89
C ASN A 96 0.42 3.97 -0.25
N VAL A 97 0.29 5.05 -1.02
CA VAL A 97 0.08 6.39 -0.48
C VAL A 97 -1.16 6.43 0.40
N GLY A 98 -1.01 7.05 1.55
CA GLY A 98 -2.08 7.24 2.51
C GLY A 98 -1.54 7.64 3.87
N GLY A 99 -2.46 7.95 4.76
CA GLY A 99 -2.17 8.39 6.11
C GLY A 99 -3.06 9.57 6.50
N THR A 100 -3.26 9.74 7.78
CA THR A 100 -3.95 10.90 8.35
C THR A 100 -3.65 10.91 9.84
N MET A 101 -3.29 12.07 10.37
CA MET A 101 -3.02 12.19 11.81
C MET A 101 -4.30 11.98 12.62
N PRO A 102 -4.23 11.21 13.71
CA PRO A 102 -5.35 11.08 14.65
C PRO A 102 -5.76 12.44 15.22
N ARG A 103 -7.08 12.61 15.44
CA ARG A 103 -7.65 13.83 16.06
C ARG A 103 -8.87 13.50 16.90
N ALA A 104 -9.10 14.29 17.95
CA ALA A 104 -10.33 14.23 18.72
C ALA A 104 -11.55 14.51 17.80
N PHE A 105 -12.70 13.97 18.18
CA PHE A 105 -13.91 14.06 17.34
C PHE A 105 -14.29 15.49 17.00
N LEU A 106 -14.31 16.39 17.98
CA LEU A 106 -14.67 17.80 17.78
C LEU A 106 -13.65 18.60 16.95
N ASP A 107 -12.39 18.15 16.91
CA ASP A 107 -11.34 18.75 16.08
C ASP A 107 -11.32 18.20 14.66
N THR A 108 -12.12 17.16 14.39
CA THR A 108 -12.23 16.52 13.07
C THR A 108 -13.28 17.25 12.23
N SER A 109 -12.88 18.35 11.60
CA SER A 109 -13.77 19.14 10.74
C SER A 109 -14.15 18.39 9.45
N PRO A 110 -15.28 18.80 8.78
CA PRO A 110 -15.63 18.26 7.46
C PRO A 110 -14.48 18.33 6.44
N GLY A 111 -13.80 19.47 6.36
CA GLY A 111 -12.65 19.62 5.45
C GLY A 111 -11.46 18.71 5.81
N PHE A 112 -11.29 18.32 7.08
CA PHE A 112 -10.31 17.31 7.45
C PHE A 112 -10.72 15.93 6.95
N MET A 113 -11.99 15.57 7.04
CA MET A 113 -12.54 14.35 6.46
C MET A 113 -12.34 14.28 4.95
N GLU A 114 -12.66 15.37 4.24
CA GLU A 114 -12.45 15.47 2.78
C GLU A 114 -11.00 15.21 2.39
N ARG A 115 -10.04 15.82 3.09
CA ARG A 115 -8.61 15.58 2.86
C ARG A 115 -8.19 14.14 3.17
N ALA A 116 -8.74 13.53 4.23
CA ALA A 116 -8.48 12.14 4.56
C ALA A 116 -8.96 11.20 3.44
N PHE A 117 -10.17 11.43 2.92
CA PHE A 117 -10.69 10.67 1.78
C PHE A 117 -9.89 10.91 0.51
N HIS A 118 -9.55 12.16 0.21
CA HIS A 118 -8.74 12.50 -0.96
C HIS A 118 -7.44 11.70 -0.97
N PHE A 119 -6.68 11.78 0.12
CA PHE A 119 -5.34 11.19 0.20
C PHE A 119 -5.33 9.66 0.33
N ASN A 120 -6.37 9.05 0.88
CA ASN A 120 -6.42 7.59 1.09
C ASN A 120 -7.26 6.83 0.06
N VAL A 121 -8.23 7.48 -0.60
CA VAL A 121 -9.19 6.81 -1.49
C VAL A 121 -9.12 7.38 -2.90
N ILE A 122 -9.21 8.71 -3.06
CA ILE A 122 -9.33 9.32 -4.39
C ILE A 122 -8.02 9.17 -5.17
N THR A 123 -6.86 9.31 -4.52
CA THR A 123 -5.55 9.07 -5.14
C THR A 123 -5.43 7.63 -5.66
N ALA A 124 -5.85 6.63 -4.87
CA ALA A 124 -5.84 5.23 -5.28
C ALA A 124 -6.79 4.99 -6.47
N HIS A 125 -7.96 5.61 -6.48
CA HIS A 125 -8.88 5.54 -7.61
C HIS A 125 -8.31 6.21 -8.86
N ALA A 126 -7.69 7.39 -8.75
CA ALA A 126 -7.12 8.12 -9.88
C ALA A 126 -6.07 7.28 -10.61
N LEU A 127 -5.11 6.70 -9.88
CA LEU A 127 -4.10 5.82 -10.48
C LEU A 127 -4.73 4.55 -11.07
N THR A 128 -5.61 3.89 -10.33
CA THR A 128 -6.25 2.65 -10.81
C THR A 128 -7.04 2.90 -12.08
N ARG A 129 -7.81 3.99 -12.14
CA ARG A 129 -8.61 4.36 -13.31
C ARG A 129 -7.77 4.56 -14.58
N THR A 130 -6.60 5.18 -14.46
CA THR A 130 -5.68 5.38 -15.60
C THR A 130 -4.92 4.10 -15.95
N ALA A 131 -4.58 3.28 -14.95
CA ALA A 131 -3.86 2.02 -15.14
C ALA A 131 -4.70 0.95 -15.86
N VAL A 132 -5.99 0.87 -15.57
CA VAL A 132 -6.89 -0.19 -16.09
C VAL A 132 -6.86 -0.31 -17.61
N PRO A 133 -7.03 0.75 -18.43
CA PRO A 133 -6.94 0.61 -19.89
C PRO A 133 -5.59 0.05 -20.34
N LEU A 134 -4.48 0.51 -19.77
CA LEU A 134 -3.13 0.08 -20.11
C LEU A 134 -2.87 -1.39 -19.72
N MET A 135 -3.39 -1.83 -18.58
CA MET A 135 -3.35 -3.26 -18.18
C MET A 135 -4.14 -4.14 -19.15
N LEU A 136 -5.25 -3.64 -19.69
CA LEU A 136 -6.12 -4.38 -20.61
C LEU A 136 -5.53 -4.53 -22.01
N GLU A 137 -4.56 -3.73 -22.41
CA GLU A 137 -3.76 -3.92 -23.63
C GLU A 137 -2.95 -5.23 -23.57
N GLY A 138 -2.53 -5.62 -22.37
CA GLY A 138 -1.87 -6.90 -22.08
C GLY A 138 -2.85 -8.01 -21.65
N THR A 139 -2.42 -8.83 -20.71
CA THR A 139 -3.18 -9.98 -20.18
C THR A 139 -4.12 -9.63 -19.03
N GLY A 140 -4.20 -8.37 -18.62
CA GLY A 140 -4.82 -7.89 -17.41
C GLY A 140 -3.77 -7.57 -16.34
N GLY A 141 -4.17 -7.55 -15.06
CA GLY A 141 -3.24 -7.16 -14.02
C GLY A 141 -3.71 -7.37 -12.59
N SER A 142 -2.96 -6.82 -11.66
CA SER A 142 -3.27 -6.85 -10.21
C SER A 142 -3.10 -5.47 -9.57
N VAL A 143 -4.10 -5.05 -8.81
CA VAL A 143 -4.06 -3.84 -7.99
C VAL A 143 -4.08 -4.25 -6.52
N VAL A 144 -3.16 -3.70 -5.73
CA VAL A 144 -3.14 -3.88 -4.27
C VAL A 144 -3.23 -2.52 -3.60
N ASN A 145 -4.25 -2.35 -2.76
CA ASN A 145 -4.47 -1.15 -1.96
C ASN A 145 -3.94 -1.37 -0.54
N ILE A 146 -3.04 -0.53 -0.07
CA ILE A 146 -2.54 -0.57 1.31
C ILE A 146 -3.55 0.14 2.22
N SER A 147 -4.40 -0.66 2.85
CA SER A 147 -5.38 -0.24 3.83
C SER A 147 -4.78 -0.27 5.25
N SER A 148 -5.61 -0.40 6.26
CA SER A 148 -5.20 -0.45 7.66
C SER A 148 -6.16 -1.31 8.47
N ALA A 149 -5.68 -1.94 9.52
CA ALA A 149 -6.51 -2.56 10.55
C ALA A 149 -7.52 -1.56 11.13
N MET A 150 -7.18 -0.26 11.20
CA MET A 150 -8.10 0.81 11.60
C MET A 150 -9.27 1.04 10.64
N GLY A 151 -9.28 0.42 9.46
CA GLY A 151 -10.46 0.37 8.58
C GLY A 151 -11.56 -0.57 9.08
N ARG A 152 -11.27 -1.47 10.03
CA ARG A 152 -12.24 -2.35 10.72
C ARG A 152 -12.27 -2.17 12.24
N LEU A 153 -11.14 -1.85 12.85
CA LEU A 153 -11.04 -1.65 14.30
C LEU A 153 -11.58 -0.28 14.71
N VAL A 154 -12.03 -0.19 15.95
CA VAL A 154 -12.64 1.04 16.50
C VAL A 154 -11.71 1.62 17.55
N GLY A 155 -11.24 2.84 17.35
CA GLY A 155 -10.36 3.54 18.28
C GLY A 155 -10.63 5.04 18.32
N ARG A 156 -10.36 5.69 19.43
CA ARG A 156 -10.48 7.15 19.57
C ARG A 156 -9.48 7.86 18.66
N GLY A 157 -9.88 8.96 18.08
CA GLY A 157 -9.03 9.78 17.20
C GLY A 157 -8.98 9.30 15.75
N TYR A 158 -9.56 8.16 15.42
CA TYR A 158 -9.46 7.57 14.10
C TYR A 158 -10.64 7.85 13.16
N VAL A 159 -11.56 8.77 13.51
CA VAL A 159 -12.74 9.05 12.67
C VAL A 159 -12.36 9.39 11.23
N GLY A 160 -11.38 10.27 10.99
CA GLY A 160 -10.93 10.60 9.64
C GLY A 160 -10.20 9.44 8.95
N TYR A 161 -9.20 8.89 9.62
CA TYR A 161 -8.35 7.84 9.06
C TYR A 161 -9.08 6.50 8.91
N GLY A 162 -9.71 6.03 9.98
CA GLY A 162 -10.40 4.74 9.99
C GLY A 162 -11.54 4.70 8.98
N THR A 163 -12.33 5.81 8.89
CA THR A 163 -13.40 5.90 7.89
C THR A 163 -12.84 5.87 6.46
N ALA A 164 -11.75 6.58 6.17
CA ALA A 164 -11.13 6.56 4.84
C ALA A 164 -10.55 5.18 4.50
N LYS A 165 -9.89 4.50 5.44
CA LYS A 165 -9.34 3.13 5.23
C LYS A 165 -10.45 2.07 5.14
N GLY A 166 -11.56 2.24 5.88
CA GLY A 166 -12.76 1.44 5.71
C GLY A 166 -13.38 1.62 4.31
N ALA A 167 -13.46 2.87 3.84
CA ALA A 167 -13.91 3.18 2.49
C ALA A 167 -12.98 2.57 1.41
N LEU A 168 -11.65 2.64 1.56
CA LEU A 168 -10.70 2.02 0.65
C LEU A 168 -10.87 0.49 0.62
N SER A 169 -11.11 -0.14 1.78
CA SER A 169 -11.38 -1.57 1.88
C SER A 169 -12.68 -1.97 1.18
N HIS A 170 -13.71 -1.14 1.24
CA HIS A 170 -14.97 -1.40 0.51
C HIS A 170 -14.82 -1.10 -0.98
N TYR A 171 -14.17 0.00 -1.35
CA TYR A 171 -13.81 0.33 -2.73
C TYR A 171 -13.08 -0.85 -3.42
N THR A 172 -12.15 -1.49 -2.71
CA THR A 172 -11.44 -2.68 -3.21
C THR A 172 -12.41 -3.79 -3.65
N ARG A 173 -13.46 -4.06 -2.86
CA ARG A 173 -14.46 -5.10 -3.17
C ARG A 173 -15.29 -4.75 -4.40
N LEU A 174 -15.71 -3.48 -4.51
CA LEU A 174 -16.49 -3.00 -5.64
C LEU A 174 -15.65 -3.02 -6.93
N ALA A 175 -14.45 -2.42 -6.89
CA ALA A 175 -13.54 -2.39 -8.04
C ALA A 175 -13.15 -3.80 -8.52
N ALA A 176 -12.98 -4.76 -7.59
CA ALA A 176 -12.70 -6.14 -7.94
C ALA A 176 -13.84 -6.79 -8.75
N THR A 177 -15.08 -6.45 -8.44
CA THR A 177 -16.24 -6.96 -9.16
C THR A 177 -16.35 -6.35 -10.55
N ASP A 178 -16.13 -5.04 -10.66
CA ASP A 178 -16.23 -4.31 -11.93
C ASP A 178 -15.09 -4.67 -12.91
N LEU A 179 -13.89 -5.00 -12.39
CA LEU A 179 -12.69 -5.23 -13.20
C LEU A 179 -12.39 -6.71 -13.47
N ALA A 180 -13.12 -7.63 -12.82
CA ALA A 180 -12.99 -9.06 -13.12
C ALA A 180 -13.53 -9.38 -14.51
N PRO A 181 -13.01 -10.43 -15.18
CA PRO A 181 -11.99 -11.38 -14.70
C PRO A 181 -10.55 -10.96 -15.04
N ARG A 182 -10.34 -9.86 -15.74
CA ARG A 182 -9.05 -9.47 -16.31
C ARG A 182 -8.11 -8.82 -15.30
N ILE A 183 -8.66 -8.09 -14.31
CA ILE A 183 -7.86 -7.40 -13.29
C ILE A 183 -8.36 -7.83 -11.92
N ARG A 184 -7.43 -8.24 -11.06
CA ARG A 184 -7.69 -8.55 -9.66
C ARG A 184 -7.42 -7.30 -8.82
N VAL A 185 -8.31 -7.01 -7.88
CA VAL A 185 -8.12 -5.90 -6.94
C VAL A 185 -8.25 -6.44 -5.52
N ASN A 186 -7.20 -6.26 -4.71
CA ASN A 186 -7.19 -6.69 -3.31
C ASN A 186 -6.66 -5.57 -2.42
N ALA A 187 -6.83 -5.69 -1.12
CA ALA A 187 -6.24 -4.80 -0.15
C ALA A 187 -5.50 -5.57 0.94
N ILE A 188 -4.57 -4.89 1.60
CA ILE A 188 -3.91 -5.39 2.81
C ILE A 188 -4.32 -4.44 3.95
N ALA A 189 -4.95 -4.98 4.99
CA ALA A 189 -5.22 -4.27 6.23
C ALA A 189 -3.99 -4.39 7.13
N VAL A 190 -3.19 -3.33 7.14
CA VAL A 190 -1.90 -3.30 7.83
C VAL A 190 -2.10 -2.94 9.31
N GLY A 191 -1.45 -3.69 10.19
CA GLY A 191 -1.35 -3.37 11.63
C GLY A 191 -0.27 -2.34 11.94
N ALA A 192 0.35 -2.45 13.12
CA ALA A 192 1.51 -1.67 13.48
C ALA A 192 2.76 -2.21 12.77
N VAL A 193 3.41 -1.38 11.95
CA VAL A 193 4.61 -1.72 11.18
C VAL A 193 5.67 -0.66 11.41
N ALA A 194 6.92 -1.07 11.63
CA ALA A 194 8.07 -0.22 11.89
C ALA A 194 8.40 0.65 10.67
N THR A 195 7.72 1.77 10.59
CA THR A 195 7.90 2.81 9.56
C THR A 195 8.02 4.15 10.24
N SER A 196 8.46 5.17 9.50
CA SER A 196 8.54 6.53 10.04
C SER A 196 7.20 7.11 10.56
N ALA A 197 6.07 6.50 10.21
CA ALA A 197 4.78 6.86 10.79
C ALA A 197 4.67 6.43 12.27
N LEU A 198 5.48 5.46 12.69
CA LEU A 198 5.55 4.94 14.07
C LEU A 198 6.83 5.35 14.81
N ASP A 199 7.66 6.24 14.27
CA ASP A 199 8.94 6.64 14.90
C ASP A 199 8.79 7.07 16.35
N ILE A 200 7.70 7.79 16.70
CA ILE A 200 7.42 8.23 18.08
C ILE A 200 7.25 7.01 19.01
N ILE A 201 6.59 5.96 18.54
CA ILE A 201 6.32 4.74 19.32
C ILE A 201 7.57 3.85 19.36
N VAL A 202 8.23 3.67 18.22
CA VAL A 202 9.42 2.78 18.13
C VAL A 202 10.60 3.35 18.91
N ASN A 203 10.71 4.67 19.03
CA ASN A 203 11.77 5.35 19.78
C ASN A 203 11.47 5.52 21.28
N ASP A 204 10.27 5.19 21.73
CA ASP A 204 9.90 5.15 23.14
C ASP A 204 9.71 3.69 23.58
N GLU A 205 10.61 3.21 24.43
CA GLU A 205 10.63 1.79 24.83
C GLU A 205 9.36 1.37 25.59
N ALA A 206 8.76 2.27 26.37
CA ALA A 206 7.52 1.98 27.09
C ALA A 206 6.32 1.86 26.13
N LEU A 207 6.20 2.77 25.16
CA LEU A 207 5.15 2.72 24.16
C LEU A 207 5.32 1.52 23.23
N LYS A 208 6.56 1.23 22.84
CA LYS A 208 6.89 0.04 22.02
C LYS A 208 6.49 -1.24 22.73
N ASN A 209 6.93 -1.43 23.97
CA ASN A 209 6.61 -2.61 24.78
C ASN A 209 5.09 -2.77 25.00
N ALA A 210 4.38 -1.67 25.24
CA ALA A 210 2.93 -1.69 25.37
C ALA A 210 2.24 -2.16 24.09
N MET A 211 2.67 -1.65 22.94
CA MET A 211 2.13 -2.03 21.62
C MET A 211 2.45 -3.50 21.30
N GLU A 212 3.68 -3.94 21.52
CA GLU A 212 4.10 -5.34 21.30
C GLU A 212 3.32 -6.31 22.22
N SER A 213 3.13 -5.95 23.48
CA SER A 213 2.35 -6.76 24.44
C SER A 213 0.87 -6.85 24.09
N ALA A 214 0.31 -5.82 23.45
CA ALA A 214 -1.07 -5.79 22.97
C ALA A 214 -1.25 -6.47 21.59
N THR A 215 -0.16 -6.92 20.97
CA THR A 215 -0.18 -7.62 19.69
C THR A 215 -0.01 -9.12 19.94
N PRO A 216 -0.92 -10.02 19.47
CA PRO A 216 -0.80 -11.47 19.69
C PRO A 216 0.53 -12.08 19.28
N LEU A 217 1.14 -11.63 18.15
CA LEU A 217 2.48 -12.07 17.76
C LEU A 217 3.62 -11.40 18.54
N SER A 218 3.31 -10.57 19.54
CA SER A 218 4.24 -9.94 20.50
C SER A 218 5.41 -9.19 19.82
N ARG A 219 5.15 -8.59 18.67
CA ARG A 219 6.09 -7.73 17.95
C ARG A 219 5.36 -6.69 17.09
N ILE A 220 6.04 -5.60 16.81
CA ILE A 220 5.69 -4.72 15.71
C ILE A 220 6.10 -5.40 14.40
N GLY A 221 5.30 -5.30 13.34
CA GLY A 221 5.63 -5.83 12.03
C GLY A 221 6.75 -5.04 11.35
N GLU A 222 7.41 -5.66 10.40
CA GLU A 222 8.40 -5.01 9.54
C GLU A 222 7.80 -4.72 8.16
N PRO A 223 8.31 -3.73 7.41
CA PRO A 223 7.86 -3.46 6.04
C PRO A 223 7.86 -4.69 5.13
N GLU A 224 8.79 -5.60 5.35
CA GLU A 224 8.97 -6.87 4.62
C GLU A 224 7.81 -7.84 4.87
N ASP A 225 7.17 -7.83 6.04
CA ASP A 225 5.96 -8.63 6.30
C ASP A 225 4.83 -8.23 5.33
N ILE A 226 4.72 -6.93 5.05
CA ILE A 226 3.71 -6.40 4.12
C ILE A 226 4.13 -6.65 2.67
N ALA A 227 5.40 -6.48 2.34
CA ALA A 227 5.93 -6.70 0.99
C ALA A 227 5.73 -8.16 0.55
N ALA A 228 5.89 -9.13 1.44
CA ALA A 228 5.60 -10.54 1.17
C ALA A 228 4.12 -10.77 0.82
N ALA A 229 3.20 -10.11 1.53
CA ALA A 229 1.77 -10.18 1.22
C ALA A 229 1.43 -9.46 -0.12
N VAL A 230 2.07 -8.34 -0.42
CA VAL A 230 1.97 -7.65 -1.72
C VAL A 230 2.39 -8.60 -2.83
N LEU A 231 3.56 -9.21 -2.74
CA LEU A 231 4.05 -10.18 -3.72
C LEU A 231 3.06 -11.34 -3.90
N TYR A 232 2.58 -11.93 -2.81
CA TYR A 232 1.58 -13.00 -2.89
C TYR A 232 0.35 -12.57 -3.68
N LEU A 233 -0.23 -11.41 -3.40
CA LEU A 233 -1.43 -10.93 -4.06
C LEU A 233 -1.20 -10.52 -5.52
N CYS A 234 -0.01 -10.07 -5.88
CA CYS A 234 0.32 -9.65 -7.25
C CYS A 234 0.70 -10.83 -8.15
N SER A 235 1.36 -11.84 -7.61
CA SER A 235 1.90 -12.97 -8.38
C SER A 235 0.82 -14.00 -8.76
N PRO A 236 1.18 -15.00 -9.62
CA PRO A 236 0.34 -16.14 -9.90
C PRO A 236 -0.04 -16.99 -8.67
N ALA A 237 0.69 -16.87 -7.54
CA ALA A 237 0.30 -17.52 -6.27
C ALA A 237 -1.04 -17.01 -5.76
N GLY A 238 -1.35 -15.72 -5.98
CA GLY A 238 -2.62 -15.08 -5.64
C GLY A 238 -3.67 -15.07 -6.77
N ALA A 239 -3.49 -15.83 -7.85
CA ALA A 239 -4.33 -15.76 -9.06
C ALA A 239 -5.83 -16.03 -8.80
N TYR A 240 -6.18 -16.73 -7.72
CA TYR A 240 -7.58 -17.04 -7.38
C TYR A 240 -8.12 -16.14 -6.25
N ILE A 241 -7.50 -14.96 -6.04
CA ILE A 241 -7.88 -14.01 -5.00
C ILE A 241 -8.20 -12.66 -5.65
N THR A 242 -9.45 -12.20 -5.50
CA THR A 242 -9.89 -10.86 -5.85
C THR A 242 -10.98 -10.39 -4.89
N GLY A 243 -11.08 -9.08 -4.65
CA GLY A 243 -12.04 -8.46 -3.75
C GLY A 243 -11.80 -8.75 -2.26
N LYS A 244 -10.59 -9.18 -1.88
CA LYS A 244 -10.27 -9.52 -0.49
C LYS A 244 -9.47 -8.41 0.18
N VAL A 245 -9.67 -8.30 1.49
CA VAL A 245 -8.86 -7.49 2.40
C VAL A 245 -8.11 -8.47 3.28
N LEU A 246 -6.82 -8.63 3.03
CA LEU A 246 -5.94 -9.52 3.78
C LEU A 246 -5.42 -8.77 5.01
N GLU A 247 -5.66 -9.29 6.19
CA GLU A 247 -5.15 -8.73 7.43
C GLU A 247 -3.72 -9.21 7.66
N VAL A 248 -2.79 -8.24 7.77
CA VAL A 248 -1.37 -8.46 8.09
C VAL A 248 -1.05 -7.52 9.25
N ASP A 249 -1.40 -7.94 10.44
CA ASP A 249 -1.51 -7.05 11.60
C ASP A 249 -1.06 -7.71 12.93
N GLY A 250 -0.46 -8.89 12.87
CA GLY A 250 -0.01 -9.61 14.06
C GLY A 250 -1.15 -10.23 14.89
N GLY A 251 -2.37 -10.27 14.33
CA GLY A 251 -3.55 -10.89 14.96
C GLY A 251 -4.33 -9.95 15.89
N ILE A 252 -4.22 -8.63 15.72
CA ILE A 252 -4.94 -7.67 16.58
C ILE A 252 -6.44 -7.67 16.30
N GLU A 253 -7.24 -7.75 17.37
CA GLU A 253 -8.71 -7.62 17.34
C GLU A 253 -9.20 -6.30 17.94
N GLN A 254 -8.30 -5.55 18.56
CA GLN A 254 -8.52 -4.22 19.14
C GLN A 254 -7.32 -3.32 18.79
N PRO A 255 -7.49 -1.99 18.80
CA PRO A 255 -6.35 -1.08 18.66
C PRO A 255 -5.30 -1.38 19.74
N ASN A 256 -4.07 -1.56 19.32
CA ASN A 256 -2.92 -1.86 20.18
C ASN A 256 -2.14 -0.61 20.61
N ALA A 257 -2.71 0.57 20.39
CA ALA A 257 -2.21 1.85 20.87
C ALA A 257 -3.35 2.68 21.47
N ASP A 258 -3.16 3.17 22.67
CA ASP A 258 -3.98 4.23 23.25
C ASP A 258 -3.34 5.59 22.93
N LEU A 259 -4.12 6.47 22.29
CA LEU A 259 -3.65 7.81 21.91
C LEU A 259 -3.79 8.84 23.06
N GLY A 260 -4.27 8.42 24.23
CA GLY A 260 -4.45 9.29 25.39
C GLY A 260 -5.47 10.43 25.19
N LEU A 261 -6.40 10.26 24.23
CA LEU A 261 -7.43 11.27 23.97
C LEU A 261 -8.47 11.23 25.09
N PRO A 262 -8.80 12.39 25.72
CA PRO A 262 -9.73 12.47 26.83
C PRO A 262 -11.16 12.11 26.41
N ASP A 263 -11.98 11.82 27.40
CA ASP A 263 -13.43 11.82 27.26
C ASP A 263 -13.96 13.23 26.93
N LEU A 264 -15.13 13.32 26.27
CA LEU A 264 -15.80 14.58 26.00
C LEU A 264 -16.48 15.13 27.26
#